data_6128229b9bf91c3e4637e4c895669b5a
#
_entry.id   6128229b9bf91c3e4637e4c895669b5a
#
_cell.length_a   1.000
_cell.length_b   1.000
_cell.length_c   1.000
_cell.angle_alpha   90.00
_cell.angle_beta   90.00
_cell.angle_gamma   90.00
#
_symmetry.space_group_name_H-M   'P 1'
#
loop_
_entity.id
_entity.type
_entity.pdbx_description
1 polymer ?
#
loop_
_entity_poly.entity_id
_entity_poly.type
_entity_poly.pdbx_seq_one_letter_code
_entity_poly.pdbx_strand_id
1 'polypeptide(L)'
;PADLNILLAHLLEVFPIDPNRVYLTGSSMGGYGTYAWAGVNPEHFAAVAPMVGGIGPGGPKDITTELELWGKNLATLPMRTYYGAKDRVVPADRGEMILKSIEKAGGKKAELIIFEDMGHDAGRRPYSDPKFFEWLFSHVREKG
;
A
#
# COMPACT_ATOMS: atom_id res chain seq x y z
N PRO A 1 13.03 0.06 -5.99
CA PRO A 1 12.76 1.50 -5.85
C PRO A 1 13.93 2.37 -5.42
N ALA A 2 15.16 2.02 -5.86
CA ALA A 2 16.34 2.82 -5.52
C ALA A 2 16.18 4.30 -5.93
N ASP A 3 15.64 4.55 -7.12
CA ASP A 3 15.41 5.92 -7.62
C ASP A 3 14.38 6.67 -6.78
N LEU A 4 13.34 5.99 -6.31
CA LEU A 4 12.33 6.58 -5.44
C LEU A 4 12.90 6.90 -4.06
N ASN A 5 13.77 6.06 -3.54
CA ASN A 5 14.46 6.32 -2.26
C ASN A 5 15.35 7.56 -2.36
N ILE A 6 16.05 7.73 -3.47
CA ILE A 6 16.89 8.90 -3.72
C ILE A 6 16.03 10.16 -3.81
N LEU A 7 14.92 10.10 -4.55
CA LEU A 7 14.00 11.23 -4.67
C LEU A 7 13.41 11.61 -3.31
N LEU A 8 12.96 10.64 -2.53
CA LEU A 8 12.39 10.90 -1.20
C LEU A 8 13.42 11.55 -0.29
N ALA A 9 14.65 11.03 -0.25
CA ALA A 9 15.72 11.59 0.57
C ALA A 9 16.00 13.05 0.18
N HIS A 10 16.00 13.36 -1.11
CA HIS A 10 16.18 14.72 -1.60
C HIS A 10 15.04 15.64 -1.16
N LEU A 11 13.79 15.20 -1.30
CA LEU A 11 12.62 15.99 -0.90
C LEU A 11 12.62 16.27 0.60
N LEU A 12 13.01 15.29 1.41
CA LEU A 12 13.12 15.47 2.88
C LEU A 12 14.22 16.45 3.24
N GLU A 13 15.26 16.56 2.43
CA GLU A 13 16.37 17.49 2.66
C GLU A 13 15.99 18.93 2.31
N VAL A 14 15.27 19.14 1.18
CA VAL A 14 15.03 20.49 0.63
C VAL A 14 13.71 21.11 1.05
N PHE A 15 12.75 20.32 1.54
CA PHE A 15 11.44 20.84 1.97
C PHE A 15 11.22 20.60 3.47
N PRO A 16 10.41 21.45 4.13
CA PRO A 16 10.11 21.29 5.57
C PRO A 16 9.08 20.19 5.81
N ILE A 17 9.44 18.94 5.50
CA ILE A 17 8.61 17.76 5.64
C ILE A 17 8.97 17.06 6.95
N ASP A 18 7.94 16.64 7.73
CA ASP A 18 8.16 15.77 8.87
C ASP A 18 8.44 14.35 8.37
N PRO A 19 9.66 13.81 8.59
CA PRO A 19 10.02 12.49 8.09
C PRO A 19 9.24 11.34 8.74
N ASN A 20 8.53 11.60 9.84
CA ASN A 20 7.68 10.62 10.50
C ASN A 20 6.22 10.67 10.00
N ARG A 21 5.93 11.54 9.06
CA ARG A 21 4.60 11.75 8.49
C ARG A 21 4.62 11.67 6.96
N VAL A 22 5.26 10.63 6.44
CA VAL A 22 5.29 10.34 5.02
C VAL A 22 4.36 9.18 4.74
N TYR A 23 3.49 9.34 3.75
CA TYR A 23 2.46 8.37 3.40
C TYR A 23 2.60 7.96 1.95
N LEU A 24 2.23 6.72 1.64
CA LEU A 24 2.30 6.21 0.28
C LEU A 24 0.95 5.64 -0.14
N THR A 25 0.46 6.08 -1.27
CA THR A 25 -0.79 5.58 -1.85
C THR A 25 -0.70 5.62 -3.36
N GLY A 26 -1.49 4.81 -4.02
CA GLY A 26 -1.55 4.79 -5.47
C GLY A 26 -2.63 3.83 -5.95
N SER A 27 -3.10 4.02 -7.18
CA SER A 27 -4.18 3.23 -7.75
C SER A 27 -3.71 2.43 -8.95
N SER A 28 -4.17 1.20 -9.09
CA SER A 28 -3.86 0.28 -10.19
C SER A 28 -2.34 0.02 -10.26
N MET A 29 -1.65 0.48 -11.29
CA MET A 29 -0.19 0.38 -11.38
C MET A 29 0.49 1.09 -10.20
N GLY A 30 -0.09 2.23 -9.74
CA GLY A 30 0.36 2.92 -8.53
C GLY A 30 0.10 2.12 -7.26
N GLY A 31 -0.94 1.30 -7.23
CA GLY A 31 -1.18 0.35 -6.14
C GLY A 31 -0.11 -0.73 -6.08
N TYR A 32 0.27 -1.27 -7.22
CA TYR A 32 1.42 -2.18 -7.30
C TYR A 32 2.69 -1.49 -6.78
N GLY A 33 2.96 -0.27 -7.24
CA GLY A 33 4.13 0.50 -6.80
C GLY A 33 4.13 0.76 -5.30
N THR A 34 2.95 0.96 -4.70
CA THR A 34 2.80 1.12 -3.25
C THR A 34 3.23 -0.14 -2.51
N TYR A 35 2.74 -1.31 -2.93
CA TYR A 35 3.19 -2.58 -2.34
C TYR A 35 4.68 -2.81 -2.53
N ALA A 36 5.16 -2.60 -3.75
CA ALA A 36 6.56 -2.89 -4.08
C ALA A 36 7.53 -2.00 -3.32
N TRP A 37 7.23 -0.72 -3.19
CA TRP A 37 8.10 0.19 -2.46
C TRP A 37 8.04 -0.03 -0.95
N ALA A 38 6.84 -0.03 -0.38
CA ALA A 38 6.69 -0.26 1.06
C ALA A 38 7.05 -1.69 1.48
N GLY A 39 6.86 -2.65 0.58
CA GLY A 39 7.24 -4.04 0.81
C GLY A 39 8.74 -4.25 0.90
N VAL A 40 9.53 -3.31 0.39
CA VAL A 40 11.00 -3.37 0.45
C VAL A 40 11.56 -2.35 1.45
N ASN A 41 10.98 -1.16 1.50
CA ASN A 41 11.48 -0.05 2.32
C ASN A 41 10.36 0.52 3.23
N PRO A 42 9.82 -0.28 4.17
CA PRO A 42 8.70 0.16 5.01
C PRO A 42 9.07 1.30 5.97
N GLU A 43 10.34 1.46 6.29
CA GLU A 43 10.84 2.45 7.24
C GLU A 43 10.60 3.90 6.80
N HIS A 44 10.29 4.14 5.54
CA HIS A 44 10.02 5.48 5.03
C HIS A 44 8.61 5.99 5.34
N PHE A 45 7.68 5.09 5.69
CA PHE A 45 6.26 5.44 5.68
C PHE A 45 5.60 5.28 7.04
N ALA A 46 4.69 6.21 7.36
CA ALA A 46 3.84 6.14 8.54
C ALA A 46 2.62 5.27 8.31
N ALA A 47 2.10 5.25 7.09
CA ALA A 47 1.00 4.40 6.65
C ALA A 47 0.99 4.30 5.13
N VAL A 48 0.40 3.22 4.61
CA VAL A 48 0.29 3.01 3.16
C VAL A 48 -1.12 2.57 2.78
N ALA A 49 -1.54 2.94 1.58
CA ALA A 49 -2.88 2.64 1.10
C ALA A 49 -2.88 2.30 -0.40
N PRO A 50 -2.58 1.05 -0.75
CA PRO A 50 -2.67 0.62 -2.15
C PRO A 50 -4.12 0.40 -2.57
N MET A 51 -4.47 0.91 -3.75
CA MET A 51 -5.81 0.81 -4.33
C MET A 51 -5.77 -0.04 -5.59
N VAL A 52 -6.60 -1.08 -5.65
CA VAL A 52 -6.72 -1.99 -6.78
C VAL A 52 -5.37 -2.39 -7.37
N GLY A 53 -4.42 -2.65 -6.51
CA GLY A 53 -3.03 -2.94 -6.87
C GLY A 53 -2.77 -4.41 -7.14
N GLY A 54 -2.04 -4.71 -8.24
CA GLY A 54 -1.48 -6.02 -8.45
C GLY A 54 -0.33 -6.29 -7.47
N ILE A 55 0.10 -7.53 -7.42
CA ILE A 55 1.20 -7.94 -6.53
C ILE A 55 2.33 -8.63 -7.30
N GLY A 56 2.46 -8.34 -8.59
CA GLY A 56 3.49 -8.91 -9.41
C GLY A 56 4.02 -7.97 -10.48
N PRO A 57 5.30 -8.08 -10.84
CA PRO A 57 5.95 -7.15 -11.77
C PRO A 57 5.56 -7.35 -13.23
N GLY A 58 5.07 -8.52 -13.60
CA GLY A 58 4.75 -8.87 -14.97
C GLY A 58 3.35 -8.46 -15.43
N GLY A 59 2.51 -7.95 -14.53
CA GLY A 59 1.16 -7.50 -14.84
C GLY A 59 0.15 -7.76 -13.73
N PRO A 60 -1.13 -7.39 -13.95
CA PRO A 60 -2.14 -7.44 -12.87
C PRO A 60 -2.46 -8.84 -12.35
N LYS A 61 -2.17 -9.87 -13.13
CA LYS A 61 -2.42 -11.26 -12.73
C LYS A 61 -1.19 -11.96 -12.18
N ASP A 62 -0.05 -11.33 -12.28
CA ASP A 62 1.21 -11.90 -11.80
C ASP A 62 1.30 -11.83 -10.28
N ILE A 63 2.14 -12.68 -9.70
CA ILE A 63 2.36 -12.74 -8.25
C ILE A 63 3.86 -12.67 -8.01
N THR A 64 4.27 -11.74 -7.17
CA THR A 64 5.69 -11.58 -6.84
C THR A 64 6.24 -12.84 -6.16
N THR A 65 7.50 -13.15 -6.46
CA THR A 65 8.24 -14.20 -5.74
C THR A 65 8.68 -13.74 -4.35
N GLU A 66 8.51 -12.45 -4.03
CA GLU A 66 8.93 -11.84 -2.76
C GLU A 66 7.76 -11.60 -1.81
N LEU A 67 6.65 -12.30 -1.98
CA LEU A 67 5.44 -12.08 -1.18
C LEU A 67 5.69 -12.24 0.32
N GLU A 68 6.53 -13.19 0.71
CA GLU A 68 6.89 -13.39 2.12
C GLU A 68 7.67 -12.20 2.68
N LEU A 69 8.61 -11.67 1.92
CA LEU A 69 9.38 -10.48 2.31
C LEU A 69 8.45 -9.26 2.45
N TRP A 70 7.56 -9.06 1.48
CA TRP A 70 6.58 -7.98 1.54
C TRP A 70 5.69 -8.10 2.76
N GLY A 71 5.24 -9.32 3.07
CA GLY A 71 4.41 -9.57 4.25
C GLY A 71 5.11 -9.18 5.54
N LYS A 72 6.37 -9.56 5.69
CA LYS A 72 7.18 -9.20 6.87
C LYS A 72 7.33 -7.70 7.02
N ASN A 73 7.65 -7.01 5.94
CA ASN A 73 7.90 -5.58 5.96
C ASN A 73 6.60 -4.78 6.14
N LEU A 74 5.55 -5.14 5.43
CA LEU A 74 4.25 -4.49 5.56
C LEU A 74 3.58 -4.75 6.92
N ALA A 75 3.97 -5.81 7.62
CA ALA A 75 3.49 -6.09 8.97
C ALA A 75 3.92 -5.03 9.99
N THR A 76 4.90 -4.20 9.66
CA THR A 76 5.46 -3.20 10.57
C THR A 76 4.73 -1.85 10.56
N LEU A 77 3.75 -1.66 9.65
CA LEU A 77 3.08 -0.37 9.51
C LEU A 77 1.59 -0.53 9.22
N PRO A 78 0.79 0.53 9.51
CA PRO A 78 -0.63 0.53 9.16
C PRO A 78 -0.82 0.53 7.65
N MET A 79 -1.75 -0.31 7.17
CA MET A 79 -2.11 -0.37 5.77
C MET A 79 -3.63 -0.55 5.62
N ARG A 80 -4.21 0.17 4.67
CA ARG A 80 -5.54 -0.14 4.13
C ARG A 80 -5.41 -0.38 2.65
N THR A 81 -5.84 -1.54 2.20
CA THR A 81 -5.84 -1.89 0.78
C THR A 81 -7.27 -2.12 0.30
N TYR A 82 -7.56 -1.63 -0.91
CA TYR A 82 -8.92 -1.53 -1.43
C TYR A 82 -9.03 -2.22 -2.77
N TYR A 83 -10.13 -2.95 -2.98
CA TYR A 83 -10.41 -3.66 -4.22
C TYR A 83 -11.88 -3.58 -4.57
N GLY A 84 -12.21 -3.87 -5.83
CA GLY A 84 -13.57 -4.07 -6.28
C GLY A 84 -13.83 -5.55 -6.53
N ALA A 85 -14.91 -6.08 -6.01
CA ALA A 85 -15.25 -7.50 -6.18
C ALA A 85 -15.49 -7.88 -7.67
N LYS A 86 -15.88 -6.90 -8.48
CA LYS A 86 -16.18 -7.07 -9.92
C LYS A 86 -15.02 -6.62 -10.81
N ASP A 87 -13.84 -6.38 -10.24
CA ASP A 87 -12.67 -5.94 -11.00
C ASP A 87 -12.20 -7.06 -11.96
N ARG A 88 -12.15 -6.74 -13.26
CA ARG A 88 -11.71 -7.67 -14.29
C ARG A 88 -10.25 -7.44 -14.72
N VAL A 89 -9.63 -6.39 -14.19
CA VAL A 89 -8.23 -6.04 -14.48
C VAL A 89 -7.32 -6.60 -13.41
N VAL A 90 -7.58 -6.25 -12.16
CA VAL A 90 -6.81 -6.73 -11.00
C VAL A 90 -7.75 -7.53 -10.09
N PRO A 91 -7.59 -8.84 -10.01
CA PRO A 91 -8.45 -9.67 -9.16
C PRO A 91 -8.35 -9.27 -7.69
N ALA A 92 -9.50 -9.19 -7.01
CA ALA A 92 -9.57 -8.80 -5.60
C ALA A 92 -8.85 -9.80 -4.66
N ASP A 93 -8.66 -11.05 -5.10
CA ASP A 93 -7.93 -12.05 -4.32
C ASP A 93 -6.46 -11.68 -4.10
N ARG A 94 -5.93 -10.74 -4.87
CA ARG A 94 -4.58 -10.22 -4.65
C ARG A 94 -4.47 -9.53 -3.29
N GLY A 95 -5.54 -8.83 -2.88
CA GLY A 95 -5.64 -8.24 -1.54
C GLY A 95 -5.65 -9.29 -0.45
N GLU A 96 -6.36 -10.38 -0.66
CA GLU A 96 -6.40 -11.49 0.30
C GLU A 96 -5.04 -12.16 0.44
N MET A 97 -4.32 -12.31 -0.66
CA MET A 97 -2.98 -12.91 -0.66
C MET A 97 -1.98 -12.08 0.12
N ILE A 98 -1.96 -10.77 -0.09
CA ILE A 98 -1.04 -9.90 0.64
C ILE A 98 -1.42 -9.80 2.12
N LEU A 99 -2.71 -9.71 2.44
CA LEU A 99 -3.16 -9.68 3.82
C LEU A 99 -2.75 -10.95 4.57
N LYS A 100 -2.92 -12.10 3.94
CA LYS A 100 -2.52 -13.39 4.49
C LYS A 100 -1.03 -13.44 4.80
N SER A 101 -0.21 -12.92 3.90
CA SER A 101 1.24 -12.84 4.09
C SER A 101 1.61 -11.94 5.28
N ILE A 102 0.92 -10.81 5.42
CA ILE A 102 1.12 -9.88 6.53
C ILE A 102 0.72 -10.54 7.87
N GLU A 103 -0.42 -11.20 7.91
CA GLU A 103 -0.92 -11.89 9.10
C GLU A 103 0.00 -13.04 9.51
N LYS A 104 0.49 -13.80 8.55
CA LYS A 104 1.45 -14.88 8.80
C LYS A 104 2.74 -14.36 9.43
N ALA A 105 3.12 -13.12 9.12
CA ALA A 105 4.28 -12.45 9.70
C ALA A 105 3.96 -11.77 11.04
N GLY A 106 2.75 -11.92 11.56
CA GLY A 106 2.33 -11.35 12.85
C GLY A 106 1.76 -9.94 12.76
N GLY A 107 1.53 -9.40 11.56
CA GLY A 107 0.97 -8.07 11.37
C GLY A 107 -0.50 -8.01 11.76
N LYS A 108 -0.90 -6.91 12.44
CA LYS A 108 -2.26 -6.72 12.95
C LYS A 108 -2.86 -5.37 12.56
N LYS A 109 -2.15 -4.58 11.77
CA LYS A 109 -2.54 -3.22 11.40
C LYS A 109 -2.97 -3.09 9.94
N ALA A 110 -3.10 -4.21 9.23
CA ALA A 110 -3.53 -4.20 7.84
C ALA A 110 -5.02 -4.52 7.75
N GLU A 111 -5.72 -3.78 6.90
CA GLU A 111 -7.14 -3.96 6.63
C GLU A 111 -7.36 -4.09 5.12
N LEU A 112 -8.19 -5.06 4.73
CA LEU A 112 -8.63 -5.25 3.35
C LEU A 112 -10.08 -4.79 3.24
N ILE A 113 -10.36 -3.90 2.30
CA ILE A 113 -11.70 -3.40 2.03
C ILE A 113 -12.06 -3.75 0.59
N ILE A 114 -13.12 -4.52 0.41
CA ILE A 114 -13.62 -4.92 -0.90
C ILE A 114 -14.99 -4.28 -1.11
N PHE A 115 -15.11 -3.47 -2.16
CA PHE A 115 -16.38 -2.91 -2.57
C PHE A 115 -17.11 -3.92 -3.47
N GLU A 116 -18.17 -4.51 -2.93
CA GLU A 116 -18.86 -5.66 -3.57
C GLU A 116 -19.49 -5.31 -4.93
N ASP A 117 -19.91 -4.08 -5.13
CA ASP A 117 -20.61 -3.61 -6.32
C ASP A 117 -19.70 -2.88 -7.31
N MET A 118 -18.41 -2.78 -7.05
CA MET A 118 -17.47 -2.03 -7.88
C MET A 118 -16.48 -2.92 -8.62
N GLY A 119 -16.03 -2.42 -9.76
CA GLY A 119 -14.93 -3.01 -10.52
C GLY A 119 -13.61 -2.27 -10.26
N HIS A 120 -12.83 -2.08 -11.32
CA HIS A 120 -11.52 -1.41 -11.23
C HIS A 120 -11.62 0.07 -10.79
N ASP A 121 -12.78 0.69 -10.99
CA ASP A 121 -13.07 2.05 -10.55
C ASP A 121 -13.10 2.19 -9.00
N ALA A 122 -13.12 1.08 -8.27
CA ALA A 122 -12.97 1.08 -6.82
C ALA A 122 -11.71 1.82 -6.36
N GLY A 123 -10.69 1.91 -7.21
CA GLY A 123 -9.44 2.61 -6.91
C GLY A 123 -9.58 4.12 -6.76
N ARG A 124 -10.71 4.70 -7.17
CA ARG A 124 -10.97 6.14 -7.05
C ARG A 124 -11.79 6.50 -5.82
N ARG A 125 -12.57 5.58 -5.33
CA ARG A 125 -13.56 5.84 -4.29
C ARG A 125 -12.96 6.36 -2.98
N PRO A 126 -11.90 5.77 -2.43
CA PRO A 126 -11.35 6.28 -1.16
C PRO A 126 -10.88 7.73 -1.24
N TYR A 127 -10.36 8.15 -2.40
CA TYR A 127 -9.86 9.51 -2.58
C TYR A 127 -10.95 10.60 -2.54
N SER A 128 -12.21 10.22 -2.69
CA SER A 128 -13.34 11.14 -2.58
C SER A 128 -13.97 11.14 -1.18
N ASP A 129 -13.44 10.34 -0.25
CA ASP A 129 -13.93 10.24 1.12
C ASP A 129 -12.96 10.92 2.09
N PRO A 130 -13.39 12.03 2.76
CA PRO A 130 -12.55 12.70 3.75
C PRO A 130 -12.06 11.79 4.88
N LYS A 131 -12.85 10.78 5.23
CA LYS A 131 -12.48 9.83 6.30
C LYS A 131 -11.25 8.99 5.94
N PHE A 132 -11.03 8.75 4.65
CA PHE A 132 -9.82 8.07 4.19
C PHE A 132 -8.59 8.88 4.57
N PHE A 133 -8.60 10.18 4.27
CA PHE A 133 -7.46 11.05 4.58
C PHE A 133 -7.30 11.27 6.07
N GLU A 134 -8.40 11.33 6.84
CA GLU A 134 -8.33 11.38 8.30
C GLU A 134 -7.59 10.16 8.85
N TRP A 135 -7.95 8.97 8.36
CA TRP A 135 -7.26 7.75 8.74
C TRP A 135 -5.78 7.80 8.36
N LEU A 136 -5.48 8.14 7.11
CA LEU A 136 -4.12 8.15 6.59
C LEU A 136 -3.22 9.09 7.41
N PHE A 137 -3.68 10.31 7.62
CA PHE A 137 -2.91 11.36 8.31
C PHE A 137 -2.91 11.23 9.83
N SER A 138 -3.71 10.34 10.40
CA SER A 138 -3.69 10.07 11.85
C SER A 138 -2.45 9.31 12.30
N HIS A 139 -1.73 8.72 11.37
CA HIS A 139 -0.57 7.91 11.68
C HIS A 139 0.71 8.72 11.69
N VAL A 140 1.54 8.46 12.67
CA VAL A 140 2.88 9.04 12.81
C VAL A 140 3.83 7.88 13.05
N ARG A 141 4.91 7.82 12.28
CA ARG A 141 5.90 6.76 12.48
C ARG A 141 6.74 7.09 13.70
N GLU A 142 6.79 6.17 14.65
CA GLU A 142 7.68 6.30 15.81
C GLU A 142 9.07 5.84 15.38
N LYS A 143 10.08 6.62 15.78
CA LYS A 143 11.46 6.20 15.63
C LYS A 143 11.74 5.16 16.71
N GLY A 144 11.92 3.95 16.25
CA GLY A 144 12.32 2.84 17.11
C GLY A 144 13.75 2.97 17.58
#